data_5af1166b178b2938546e6ba7480529f4
#
_entry.id   5af1166b178b2938546e6ba7480529f4
#
_cell.length_a   1.000
_cell.length_b   1.000
_cell.length_c   1.000
_cell.angle_alpha   90.00
_cell.angle_beta   90.00
_cell.angle_gamma   90.00
#
_symmetry.space_group_name_H-M   'P 1'
#
loop_
_entity.id
_entity.type
_entity.pdbx_description
1 polymer ?
#
loop_
_entity_poly.entity_id
_entity_poly.type
_entity_poly.pdbx_seq_one_letter_code
_entity_poly.pdbx_strand_id
1 'polypeptide(L)'
;MPSVIVSAVRTPVGKFGSALRGCSAAELGAVAIRQAVARAGIVPAEPDYVVLGHVLQAGTGQVAARQAAIAAGIPREVPAISLNNVCLSSLAAIGYADAMIRAGELRTEVAGGMESMTN
;
A
#
# COMPACT_ATOMS: atom_id res chain seq x y z
N MET A 1 17.50 -5.24 -14.35
CA MET A 1 17.82 -5.67 -12.98
C MET A 1 16.60 -6.30 -12.35
N PRO A 2 16.71 -7.49 -11.77
CA PRO A 2 15.57 -8.10 -11.11
C PRO A 2 15.24 -7.37 -9.80
N SER A 3 13.96 -7.36 -9.46
CA SER A 3 13.51 -6.86 -8.17
C SER A 3 13.52 -7.98 -7.13
N VAL A 4 13.57 -7.61 -5.87
CA VAL A 4 13.50 -8.57 -4.76
C VAL A 4 12.52 -8.04 -3.72
N ILE A 5 11.92 -8.95 -2.96
CA ILE A 5 11.02 -8.58 -1.86
C ILE A 5 11.85 -8.68 -0.57
N VAL A 6 11.97 -7.57 0.14
CA VAL A 6 12.74 -7.51 1.38
C VAL A 6 11.88 -7.52 2.64
N SER A 7 10.57 -7.37 2.50
CA SER A 7 9.63 -7.41 3.62
C SER A 7 8.24 -7.71 3.09
N ALA A 8 7.46 -8.47 3.86
CA ALA A 8 6.08 -8.78 3.52
C ALA A 8 5.27 -8.88 4.81
N VAL A 9 4.19 -8.14 4.88
CA VAL A 9 3.34 -8.09 6.07
C VAL A 9 1.87 -8.01 5.67
N ARG A 10 0.99 -8.32 6.61
CA ARG A 10 -0.44 -8.09 6.44
C ARG A 10 -1.10 -7.85 7.79
N THR A 11 -2.25 -7.20 7.78
CA THR A 11 -3.14 -7.16 8.93
C THR A 11 -3.97 -8.45 8.96
N PRO A 12 -4.64 -8.76 10.07
CA PRO A 12 -5.68 -9.80 10.05
C PRO A 12 -6.74 -9.47 9.00
N VAL A 13 -7.38 -10.51 8.47
CA VAL A 13 -8.53 -10.33 7.59
C VAL A 13 -9.78 -10.30 8.46
N GLY A 14 -10.48 -9.17 8.46
CA GLY A 14 -11.68 -8.99 9.25
C GLY A 14 -12.93 -9.45 8.50
N LYS A 15 -13.86 -10.06 9.24
CA LYS A 15 -15.18 -10.38 8.72
C LYS A 15 -15.97 -9.09 8.51
N PHE A 16 -16.79 -9.04 7.47
CA PHE A 16 -17.66 -7.88 7.18
C PHE A 16 -18.47 -7.47 8.42
N GLY A 17 -18.40 -6.18 8.75
CA GLY A 17 -19.12 -5.61 9.88
C GLY A 17 -18.63 -6.05 11.26
N SER A 18 -17.47 -6.71 11.35
CA SER A 18 -16.98 -7.31 12.60
C SER A 18 -15.80 -6.52 13.20
N ALA A 19 -14.75 -7.23 13.62
CA ALA A 19 -13.69 -6.69 14.48
C ALA A 19 -12.96 -5.46 13.90
N LEU A 20 -12.81 -5.39 12.59
CA LEU A 20 -12.11 -4.27 11.93
C LEU A 20 -13.06 -3.21 11.38
N ARG A 21 -14.34 -3.26 11.71
CA ARG A 21 -15.33 -2.32 11.17
C ARG A 21 -15.03 -0.85 11.50
N GLY A 22 -14.32 -0.61 12.59
CA GLY A 22 -13.96 0.75 13.00
C GLY A 22 -12.76 1.32 12.29
N CYS A 23 -12.13 0.55 11.39
CA CYS A 23 -10.92 0.97 10.67
C CYS A 23 -11.27 1.22 9.22
N SER A 24 -10.82 2.35 8.68
CA SER A 24 -10.93 2.62 7.25
C SER A 24 -9.88 1.79 6.49
N ALA A 25 -10.06 1.66 5.17
CA ALA A 25 -9.07 0.99 4.34
C ALA A 25 -7.70 1.68 4.47
N ALA A 26 -7.68 3.02 4.46
CA ALA A 26 -6.44 3.77 4.57
C ALA A 26 -5.75 3.54 5.93
N GLU A 27 -6.52 3.43 7.02
CA GLU A 27 -5.94 3.12 8.33
C GLU A 27 -5.31 1.74 8.36
N LEU A 28 -5.98 0.75 7.78
CA LEU A 28 -5.44 -0.61 7.68
C LEU A 28 -4.19 -0.63 6.80
N GLY A 29 -4.24 0.06 5.68
CA GLY A 29 -3.10 0.21 4.78
C GLY A 29 -1.90 0.85 5.48
N ALA A 30 -2.16 1.87 6.29
CA ALA A 30 -1.11 2.56 7.02
C ALA A 30 -0.39 1.63 8.01
N VAL A 31 -1.14 0.78 8.71
CA VAL A 31 -0.55 -0.21 9.64
C VAL A 31 0.39 -1.14 8.87
N ALA A 32 -0.06 -1.66 7.74
CA ALA A 32 0.74 -2.57 6.93
C ALA A 32 2.00 -1.88 6.37
N ILE A 33 1.87 -0.67 5.84
CA ILE A 33 3.00 0.09 5.30
C ILE A 33 4.04 0.35 6.39
N ARG A 34 3.60 0.85 7.54
CA ARG A 34 4.49 1.16 8.64
C ARG A 34 5.30 -0.06 9.06
N GLN A 35 4.63 -1.20 9.19
CA GLN A 35 5.28 -2.42 9.62
C GLN A 35 6.19 -3.00 8.54
N ALA A 36 5.80 -2.91 7.27
CA ALA A 36 6.63 -3.37 6.17
C ALA A 36 7.96 -2.60 6.12
N VAL A 37 7.89 -1.29 6.26
CA VAL A 37 9.07 -0.41 6.28
C VAL A 37 9.96 -0.77 7.47
N ALA A 38 9.37 -0.91 8.66
CA ALA A 38 10.12 -1.24 9.88
C ALA A 38 10.84 -2.58 9.75
N ARG A 39 10.16 -3.60 9.24
CA ARG A 39 10.75 -4.95 9.11
C ARG A 39 11.79 -5.02 7.99
N ALA A 40 11.69 -4.15 7.00
CA ALA A 40 12.70 -4.06 5.95
C ALA A 40 14.00 -3.41 6.47
N GLY A 41 13.97 -2.79 7.64
CA GLY A 41 15.14 -2.12 8.19
C GLY A 41 15.48 -0.81 7.50
N ILE A 42 14.52 -0.20 6.82
CA ILE A 42 14.72 1.08 6.13
C ILE A 42 13.94 2.18 6.86
N VAL A 43 14.29 3.43 6.58
CA VAL A 43 13.56 4.58 7.14
C VAL A 43 12.35 4.90 6.25
N PRO A 44 11.32 5.57 6.81
CA PRO A 44 10.12 5.92 6.03
C PRO A 44 10.38 6.79 4.80
N ALA A 45 11.48 7.52 4.75
CA ALA A 45 11.85 8.36 3.62
C ALA A 45 12.51 7.60 2.47
N GLU A 46 12.86 6.33 2.69
CA GLU A 46 13.59 5.52 1.70
C GLU A 46 12.76 5.14 0.48
N PRO A 47 11.49 4.72 0.62
CA PRO A 47 10.70 4.36 -0.56
C PRO A 47 10.56 5.51 -1.54
N ASP A 48 10.71 5.21 -2.82
CA ASP A 48 10.54 6.18 -3.90
C ASP A 48 9.07 6.32 -4.31
N TYR A 49 8.25 5.33 -3.99
CA TYR A 49 6.87 5.27 -4.47
C TYR A 49 6.04 4.33 -3.61
N VAL A 50 4.74 4.61 -3.51
CA VAL A 50 3.77 3.73 -2.86
C VAL A 50 2.67 3.40 -3.86
N VAL A 51 2.42 2.12 -4.10
CA VAL A 51 1.35 1.64 -4.99
C VAL A 51 0.46 0.71 -4.20
N LEU A 52 -0.80 1.07 -4.03
CA LEU A 52 -1.74 0.24 -3.29
C LEU A 52 -2.95 -0.12 -4.15
N GLY A 53 -3.27 -1.40 -4.20
CA GLY A 53 -4.52 -1.86 -4.77
C GLY A 53 -5.69 -1.48 -3.87
N HIS A 54 -6.74 -0.94 -4.45
CA HIS A 54 -7.93 -0.53 -3.71
C HIS A 54 -9.12 -0.48 -4.66
N VAL A 55 -10.16 -1.22 -4.37
CA VAL A 55 -11.30 -1.36 -5.27
C VAL A 55 -12.42 -0.38 -4.92
N LEU A 56 -12.90 -0.43 -3.68
CA LEU A 56 -14.04 0.38 -3.25
C LEU A 56 -13.56 1.74 -2.75
N GLN A 57 -13.39 2.65 -3.69
CA GLN A 57 -12.80 3.96 -3.41
C GLN A 57 -13.82 5.05 -3.13
N ALA A 58 -15.10 4.79 -3.40
CA ALA A 58 -16.16 5.78 -3.18
C ALA A 58 -16.24 6.17 -1.70
N GLY A 59 -16.29 7.47 -1.43
CA GLY A 59 -16.39 7.98 -0.07
C GLY A 59 -15.08 7.93 0.72
N THR A 60 -13.97 7.52 0.13
CA THR A 60 -12.69 7.42 0.83
C THR A 60 -11.82 8.67 0.70
N GLY A 61 -12.30 9.67 -0.03
CA GLY A 61 -11.52 10.87 -0.32
C GLY A 61 -10.63 10.68 -1.52
N GLN A 62 -9.67 11.57 -1.70
CA GLN A 62 -8.77 11.53 -2.85
C GLN A 62 -7.60 10.60 -2.58
N VAL A 63 -7.28 9.79 -3.55
CA VAL A 63 -6.13 8.88 -3.56
C VAL A 63 -5.89 8.25 -2.19
N ALA A 64 -6.70 7.26 -1.85
CA ALA A 64 -6.63 6.63 -0.53
C ALA A 64 -5.24 6.03 -0.24
N ALA A 65 -4.51 5.59 -1.26
CA ALA A 65 -3.14 5.13 -1.10
C ALA A 65 -2.23 6.24 -0.53
N ARG A 66 -2.44 7.47 -0.95
CA ARG A 66 -1.72 8.63 -0.44
C ARG A 66 -2.04 8.85 1.03
N GLN A 67 -3.32 8.73 1.41
CA GLN A 67 -3.73 8.87 2.80
C GLN A 67 -3.06 7.80 3.67
N ALA A 68 -3.03 6.56 3.20
CA ALA A 68 -2.38 5.47 3.92
C ALA A 68 -0.88 5.71 4.07
N ALA A 69 -0.22 6.16 3.02
CA ALA A 69 1.21 6.44 3.04
C ALA A 69 1.55 7.53 4.05
N ILE A 70 0.82 8.64 4.04
CA ILE A 70 1.04 9.75 4.98
C ILE A 70 0.79 9.28 6.42
N ALA A 71 -0.30 8.55 6.65
CA ALA A 71 -0.62 8.03 7.99
C ALA A 71 0.43 7.04 8.49
N ALA A 72 1.12 6.36 7.58
CA ALA A 72 2.20 5.43 7.93
C ALA A 72 3.54 6.13 8.21
N GLY A 73 3.62 7.43 7.98
CA GLY A 73 4.86 8.18 8.20
C GLY A 73 5.74 8.35 6.96
N ILE A 74 5.26 7.93 5.79
CA ILE A 74 5.97 8.17 4.53
C ILE A 74 5.94 9.68 4.25
N PRO A 75 7.07 10.31 3.91
CA PRO A 75 7.08 11.73 3.63
C PRO A 75 6.20 12.13 2.46
N ARG A 76 5.66 13.32 2.51
CA ARG A 76 4.74 13.81 1.47
C ARG A 76 5.38 13.95 0.08
N GLU A 77 6.70 13.99 0.01
CA GLU A 77 7.44 14.04 -1.25
C GLU A 77 7.38 12.73 -2.02
N VAL A 78 7.09 11.63 -1.34
CA VAL A 78 6.99 10.31 -1.97
C VAL A 78 5.61 10.18 -2.62
N PRO A 79 5.56 9.99 -3.94
CA PRO A 79 4.27 9.85 -4.62
C PRO A 79 3.60 8.52 -4.30
N ALA A 80 2.28 8.51 -4.39
CA ALA A 80 1.48 7.32 -4.16
C ALA A 80 0.32 7.28 -5.15
N ILE A 81 -0.01 6.07 -5.60
CA ILE A 81 -1.18 5.85 -6.44
C ILE A 81 -2.03 4.71 -5.90
N SER A 82 -3.33 4.81 -6.13
CA SER A 82 -4.26 3.71 -5.93
C SER A 82 -4.49 3.05 -7.28
N LEU A 83 -4.45 1.72 -7.30
CA LEU A 83 -4.60 0.93 -8.51
C LEU A 83 -5.80 0.02 -8.34
N ASN A 84 -6.68 -0.02 -9.34
CA ASN A 84 -7.85 -0.89 -9.29
C ASN A 84 -7.86 -1.87 -10.47
N ASN A 85 -7.68 -3.13 -10.16
CA ASN A 85 -7.85 -4.23 -11.09
C ASN A 85 -8.72 -5.31 -10.40
N VAL A 86 -9.78 -4.86 -9.75
CA VAL A 86 -10.70 -5.66 -8.97
C VAL A 86 -9.93 -6.56 -7.98
N CYS A 87 -10.24 -7.84 -7.91
CA CYS A 87 -9.57 -8.75 -6.95
C CYS A 87 -8.08 -8.94 -7.19
N LEU A 88 -7.59 -8.57 -8.36
CA LEU A 88 -6.18 -8.68 -8.73
C LEU A 88 -5.35 -7.44 -8.37
N SER A 89 -5.96 -6.46 -7.70
CA SER A 89 -5.35 -5.14 -7.52
C SER A 89 -4.00 -5.17 -6.81
N SER A 90 -3.88 -5.91 -5.72
CA SER A 90 -2.61 -5.98 -4.99
C SER A 90 -1.53 -6.69 -5.79
N LEU A 91 -1.88 -7.76 -6.49
CA LEU A 91 -0.93 -8.47 -7.36
C LEU A 91 -0.50 -7.57 -8.52
N ALA A 92 -1.42 -6.81 -9.09
CA ALA A 92 -1.11 -5.83 -10.13
C ALA A 92 -0.19 -4.73 -9.61
N ALA A 93 -0.39 -4.28 -8.35
CA ALA A 93 0.49 -3.29 -7.73
C ALA A 93 1.92 -3.81 -7.60
N ILE A 94 2.08 -5.06 -7.22
CA ILE A 94 3.40 -5.70 -7.12
C ILE A 94 4.04 -5.79 -8.52
N GLY A 95 3.26 -6.18 -9.52
CA GLY A 95 3.75 -6.25 -10.91
C GLY A 95 4.15 -4.88 -11.44
N TYR A 96 3.39 -3.84 -11.11
CA TYR A 96 3.72 -2.47 -11.48
C TYR A 96 5.05 -2.05 -10.84
N ALA A 97 5.23 -2.32 -9.55
CA ALA A 97 6.46 -2.00 -8.84
C ALA A 97 7.66 -2.73 -9.46
N ASP A 98 7.51 -4.02 -9.76
CA ASP A 98 8.55 -4.81 -10.41
C ASP A 98 8.94 -4.19 -11.77
N ALA A 99 7.95 -3.81 -12.57
CA ALA A 99 8.20 -3.21 -13.88
C ALA A 99 8.96 -1.89 -13.77
N MET A 100 8.60 -1.04 -12.80
CA MET A 100 9.26 0.24 -12.60
C MET A 100 10.70 0.09 -12.12
N ILE A 101 10.97 -0.89 -11.28
CA ILE A 101 12.33 -1.20 -10.83
C ILE A 101 13.15 -1.74 -12.01
N ARG A 102 12.59 -2.66 -12.79
CA ARG A 102 13.28 -3.23 -13.96
C ARG A 102 13.57 -2.18 -15.02
N ALA A 103 12.69 -1.20 -15.17
CA ALA A 103 12.89 -0.10 -16.11
C ALA A 103 13.92 0.92 -15.63
N GLY A 104 14.39 0.83 -14.39
CA GLY A 104 15.35 1.76 -13.81
C GLY A 104 14.71 3.07 -13.35
N GLU A 105 13.38 3.15 -13.32
CA GLU A 105 12.67 4.36 -12.92
C GLU A 105 12.67 4.57 -11.42
N LEU A 106 12.60 3.47 -10.66
CA LEU A 106 12.52 3.50 -9.20
C LEU A 106 13.43 2.42 -8.63
N ARG A 107 13.83 2.59 -7.37
CA ARG A 107 14.74 1.64 -6.69
C ARG A 107 14.04 0.90 -5.57
N THR A 108 13.21 1.58 -4.80
CA THR A 108 12.56 1.00 -3.62
C THR A 108 11.11 1.42 -3.64
N GLU A 109 10.20 0.45 -3.53
CA GLU A 109 8.77 0.72 -3.55
C GLU A 109 8.05 -0.05 -2.48
N VAL A 110 6.97 0.55 -1.99
CA VAL A 110 5.96 -0.14 -1.19
C VAL A 110 4.82 -0.50 -2.14
N ALA A 111 4.54 -1.78 -2.24
CA ALA A 111 3.45 -2.27 -3.09
C ALA A 111 2.56 -3.19 -2.28
N GLY A 112 1.26 -3.02 -2.38
CA GLY A 112 0.33 -3.85 -1.63
C GLY A 112 -1.10 -3.53 -1.96
N GLY A 113 -1.97 -3.71 -0.98
CA GLY A 113 -3.39 -3.42 -1.14
C GLY A 113 -4.07 -3.22 0.20
N MET A 114 -5.25 -2.67 0.12
CA MET A 114 -6.09 -2.41 1.28
C MET A 114 -7.55 -2.43 0.84
N GLU A 115 -8.43 -2.80 1.75
CA GLU A 115 -9.85 -2.80 1.45
C GLU A 115 -10.66 -2.78 2.73
N SER A 116 -11.77 -2.06 2.73
CA SER A 116 -12.78 -2.14 3.78
C SER A 116 -14.15 -2.14 3.12
N MET A 117 -14.74 -3.31 3.00
CA MET A 117 -16.09 -3.42 2.44
C MET A 117 -17.17 -2.93 3.41
N THR A 118 -16.84 -2.85 4.69
CA THR A 118 -17.75 -2.33 5.73
C THR A 118 -17.90 -0.82 5.63
N ASN A 119 -16.85 -0.15 5.31
CA ASN A 119 -16.79 1.30 5.21
C ASN A 119 -16.66 1.75 3.75
#